data_66b99b42c560393fe8ad71b9e4a74a74
#
_entry.id   66b99b42c560393fe8ad71b9e4a74a74
#
_cell.length_a   1.000
_cell.length_b   1.000
_cell.length_c   1.000
_cell.angle_alpha   90.00
_cell.angle_beta   90.00
_cell.angle_gamma   90.00
#
_symmetry.space_group_name_H-M   'P 1'
#
loop_
_entity.id
_entity.type
_entity.pdbx_description
1 polymer ?
#
loop_
_entity_poly.entity_id
_entity_poly.type
_entity_poly.pdbx_seq_one_letter_code
_entity_poly.pdbx_strand_id
1 'polypeptide(L)'
;MNNRKILFLSCMFLMGFHGSLLQASNHHGSESNKPSGTGHCTYMSDNPFAGEPYKACRTNVSEHFCEGYSDVGDGMVNIIDPVYAEGDCPREGSIGSCERGGWEEVYYADSNTGPMGVEFGCNFAGDWLTP
;
A
#
# COMPACT_ATOMS: atom_id res chain seq x y z
N MET A 1 74.68 -18.81 29.78
CA MET A 1 75.51 -18.42 28.66
C MET A 1 74.65 -18.18 27.44
N ASN A 2 74.82 -17.12 26.78
CA ASN A 2 74.27 -16.60 25.53
C ASN A 2 73.09 -15.64 25.70
N ASN A 3 73.50 -14.42 25.87
CA ASN A 3 72.72 -13.21 25.60
C ASN A 3 72.45 -13.09 24.10
N ARG A 4 71.20 -12.89 23.71
CA ARG A 4 70.85 -12.22 22.47
C ARG A 4 69.84 -11.12 22.73
N LYS A 5 70.37 -9.90 22.71
CA LYS A 5 69.63 -8.65 22.66
C LYS A 5 68.95 -8.56 21.30
N ILE A 6 67.66 -8.55 21.28
CA ILE A 6 66.86 -8.26 20.09
C ILE A 6 66.38 -6.82 20.19
N LEU A 7 66.92 -6.03 19.28
CA LEU A 7 66.59 -4.64 19.05
C LEU A 7 65.16 -4.55 18.48
N PHE A 8 64.23 -3.97 19.22
CA PHE A 8 62.91 -3.66 18.67
C PHE A 8 62.99 -2.34 17.90
N LEU A 9 62.95 -2.46 16.59
CA LEU A 9 62.80 -1.34 15.67
C LEU A 9 61.32 -0.91 15.69
N SER A 10 61.08 0.27 16.24
CA SER A 10 59.79 0.93 16.30
C SER A 10 59.40 1.38 14.90
N CYS A 11 58.50 0.67 14.25
CA CYS A 11 57.89 1.11 12.99
C CYS A 11 56.59 1.84 13.34
N MET A 12 56.63 3.17 13.42
CA MET A 12 55.45 4.01 13.44
C MET A 12 54.74 3.91 12.09
N PHE A 13 53.69 3.12 12.04
CA PHE A 13 52.73 3.15 10.94
C PHE A 13 51.66 4.21 11.25
N LEU A 14 51.80 5.35 10.60
CA LEU A 14 50.77 6.36 10.45
C LEU A 14 49.69 5.76 9.54
N MET A 15 48.72 5.06 10.11
CA MET A 15 47.52 4.72 9.38
C MET A 15 46.57 5.89 9.36
N GLY A 16 46.51 6.56 8.20
CA GLY A 16 45.52 7.56 7.87
C GLY A 16 44.12 6.93 7.98
N PHE A 17 43.33 7.48 8.88
CA PHE A 17 41.90 7.22 8.98
C PHE A 17 41.25 7.77 7.71
N HIS A 18 41.10 6.94 6.69
CA HIS A 18 40.13 7.18 5.65
C HIS A 18 38.78 6.83 6.22
N GLY A 19 38.07 7.85 6.68
CA GLY A 19 36.68 7.73 7.06
C GLY A 19 35.88 7.29 5.84
N SER A 20 35.62 6.01 5.75
CA SER A 20 34.56 5.50 4.89
C SER A 20 33.26 6.02 5.46
N LEU A 21 32.71 7.05 4.83
CA LEU A 21 31.32 7.40 4.94
C LEU A 21 30.52 6.16 4.53
N LEU A 22 30.10 5.40 5.51
CA LEU A 22 29.02 4.46 5.37
C LEU A 22 27.80 5.28 4.95
N GLN A 23 27.60 5.38 3.64
CA GLN A 23 26.30 5.74 3.13
C GLN A 23 25.33 4.72 3.71
N ALA A 24 24.61 5.16 4.75
CA ALA A 24 23.42 4.47 5.17
C ALA A 24 22.55 4.37 3.92
N SER A 25 22.49 3.18 3.36
CA SER A 25 21.51 2.82 2.37
C SER A 25 20.18 3.12 3.04
N ASN A 26 19.56 4.24 2.67
CA ASN A 26 18.18 4.46 2.95
C ASN A 26 17.46 3.27 2.30
N HIS A 27 17.16 2.27 3.08
CA HIS A 27 16.03 1.44 2.81
C HIS A 27 14.88 2.41 2.59
N HIS A 28 14.55 2.66 1.35
CA HIS A 28 13.23 3.11 1.01
C HIS A 28 12.31 2.10 1.68
N GLY A 29 11.87 2.45 2.89
CA GLY A 29 10.67 1.87 3.44
C GLY A 29 9.69 1.94 2.31
N SER A 30 9.06 0.83 2.02
CA SER A 30 7.94 0.75 1.10
C SER A 30 7.06 1.96 1.41
N GLU A 31 7.23 3.05 0.64
CA GLU A 31 6.23 4.09 0.61
C GLU A 31 4.99 3.33 0.23
N SER A 32 4.13 3.12 1.21
CA SER A 32 2.80 2.63 0.95
C SER A 32 2.33 3.49 -0.20
N ASN A 33 2.02 2.90 -1.35
CA ASN A 33 1.43 3.57 -2.49
C ASN A 33 0.07 4.12 -2.01
N LYS A 34 0.13 5.16 -1.17
CA LYS A 34 -1.05 5.89 -0.75
C LYS A 34 -1.52 6.58 -2.01
N PRO A 35 -2.58 6.12 -2.64
CA PRO A 35 -3.11 6.78 -3.80
C PRO A 35 -3.48 8.21 -3.36
N SER A 36 -2.91 9.17 -4.02
CA SER A 36 -3.23 10.58 -3.80
C SER A 36 -3.69 11.15 -5.12
N GLY A 37 -4.96 11.48 -5.18
CA GLY A 37 -5.56 12.04 -6.38
C GLY A 37 -6.81 12.85 -6.03
N THR A 38 -7.37 13.50 -7.02
CA THR A 38 -8.59 14.30 -6.92
C THR A 38 -9.81 13.59 -7.48
N GLY A 39 -9.67 12.32 -7.86
CA GLY A 39 -10.72 11.53 -8.48
C GLY A 39 -11.04 10.25 -7.74
N HIS A 40 -11.85 9.45 -8.39
CA HIS A 40 -12.25 8.13 -7.91
C HIS A 40 -12.11 7.08 -9.01
N CYS A 41 -12.04 5.82 -8.57
CA CYS A 41 -12.00 4.65 -9.44
C CYS A 41 -13.19 3.75 -9.11
N THR A 42 -14.08 3.53 -10.06
CA THR A 42 -15.19 2.56 -9.95
C THR A 42 -14.80 1.27 -10.65
N TYR A 43 -15.08 0.13 -10.03
CA TYR A 43 -14.69 -1.19 -10.52
C TYR A 43 -15.60 -2.29 -9.98
N MET A 44 -15.53 -3.47 -10.58
CA MET A 44 -16.03 -4.69 -10.00
C MET A 44 -14.89 -5.41 -9.26
N SER A 45 -15.14 -5.80 -8.03
CA SER A 45 -14.21 -6.59 -7.22
C SER A 45 -14.65 -8.05 -7.21
N ASP A 46 -13.81 -8.93 -7.74
CA ASP A 46 -13.99 -10.38 -7.66
C ASP A 46 -13.10 -10.91 -6.55
N ASN A 47 -13.71 -11.15 -5.41
CA ASN A 47 -13.05 -11.63 -4.21
C ASN A 47 -13.66 -12.99 -3.82
N PRO A 48 -12.89 -14.10 -3.88
CA PRO A 48 -13.39 -15.43 -3.60
C PRO A 48 -13.94 -15.61 -2.17
N PHE A 49 -13.57 -14.72 -1.25
CA PHE A 49 -14.10 -14.73 0.12
C PHE A 49 -15.39 -13.94 0.27
N ALA A 50 -15.74 -13.11 -0.71
CA ALA A 50 -16.93 -12.27 -0.69
C ALA A 50 -18.12 -12.87 -1.49
N GLY A 51 -17.91 -13.97 -2.17
CA GLY A 51 -18.91 -14.62 -3.02
C GLY A 51 -18.83 -14.12 -4.47
N GLU A 52 -19.94 -13.61 -5.02
CA GLU A 52 -19.97 -13.09 -6.39
C GLU A 52 -19.31 -11.70 -6.48
N PRO A 53 -18.80 -11.32 -7.67
CA PRO A 53 -18.25 -9.99 -7.89
C PRO A 53 -19.22 -8.87 -7.50
N TYR A 54 -18.70 -7.85 -6.86
CA TYR A 54 -19.48 -6.70 -6.39
C TYR A 54 -18.88 -5.39 -6.87
N LYS A 55 -19.73 -4.40 -7.02
CA LYS A 55 -19.34 -3.05 -7.41
C LYS A 55 -18.79 -2.27 -6.21
N ALA A 56 -17.65 -1.63 -6.41
CA ALA A 56 -17.02 -0.74 -5.45
C ALA A 56 -16.47 0.52 -6.13
N CYS A 57 -16.19 1.53 -5.32
CA CYS A 57 -15.56 2.76 -5.77
C CYS A 57 -14.55 3.24 -4.72
N ARG A 58 -13.35 3.57 -5.17
CA ARG A 58 -12.25 4.05 -4.33
C ARG A 58 -12.01 5.53 -4.54
N THR A 59 -11.95 6.31 -3.46
CA THR A 59 -11.70 7.75 -3.48
C THR A 59 -10.20 8.08 -3.44
N ASN A 60 -9.87 9.34 -3.71
CA ASN A 60 -8.51 9.89 -3.60
C ASN A 60 -7.49 9.18 -4.52
N VAL A 61 -7.89 8.78 -5.69
CA VAL A 61 -7.02 8.14 -6.68
C VAL A 61 -6.70 9.09 -7.83
N SER A 62 -5.55 8.86 -8.47
CA SER A 62 -5.21 9.45 -9.77
C SER A 62 -5.71 8.56 -10.91
N GLU A 63 -5.85 9.14 -12.11
CA GLU A 63 -6.18 8.38 -13.31
C GLU A 63 -5.20 7.23 -13.56
N HIS A 64 -3.91 7.52 -13.50
CA HIS A 64 -2.86 6.51 -13.67
C HIS A 64 -2.95 5.36 -12.65
N PHE A 65 -3.30 5.66 -11.40
CA PHE A 65 -3.51 4.62 -10.39
C PHE A 65 -4.71 3.74 -10.75
N CYS A 66 -5.83 4.35 -11.19
CA CYS A 66 -7.03 3.62 -11.57
C CYS A 66 -6.81 2.73 -12.79
N GLU A 67 -6.09 3.21 -13.82
CA GLU A 67 -5.75 2.42 -15.01
C GLU A 67 -4.91 1.17 -14.67
N GLY A 68 -3.96 1.30 -13.73
CA GLY A 68 -3.14 0.19 -13.26
C GLY A 68 -3.77 -0.64 -12.14
N TYR A 69 -5.00 -0.35 -11.73
CA TYR A 69 -5.57 -0.98 -10.54
C TYR A 69 -5.85 -2.47 -10.72
N SER A 70 -6.14 -2.92 -11.93
CA SER A 70 -6.27 -4.35 -12.25
C SER A 70 -4.99 -5.15 -12.01
N ASP A 71 -3.82 -4.50 -12.07
CA ASP A 71 -2.52 -5.14 -11.92
C ASP A 71 -2.05 -5.20 -10.45
N VAL A 72 -2.74 -4.49 -9.55
CA VAL A 72 -2.40 -4.37 -8.12
C VAL A 72 -2.95 -5.55 -7.29
N GLY A 73 -3.76 -6.41 -7.88
CA GLY A 73 -4.32 -7.59 -7.22
C GLY A 73 -3.22 -8.47 -6.62
N ASP A 74 -3.39 -8.88 -5.37
CA ASP A 74 -2.50 -9.79 -4.64
C ASP A 74 -2.64 -11.27 -5.11
N GLY A 75 -3.32 -11.49 -6.24
CA GLY A 75 -3.66 -12.80 -6.78
C GLY A 75 -4.89 -13.45 -6.11
N MET A 76 -5.46 -12.83 -5.07
CA MET A 76 -6.68 -13.29 -4.42
C MET A 76 -7.90 -12.44 -4.77
N VAL A 77 -7.70 -11.17 -5.08
CA VAL A 77 -8.76 -10.25 -5.47
C VAL A 77 -8.48 -9.75 -6.87
N ASN A 78 -9.42 -9.94 -7.79
CA ASN A 78 -9.34 -9.38 -9.14
C ASN A 78 -10.15 -8.08 -9.20
N ILE A 79 -9.53 -7.05 -9.74
CA ILE A 79 -10.19 -5.79 -10.07
C ILE A 79 -10.55 -5.82 -11.55
N ILE A 80 -11.83 -5.68 -11.84
CA ILE A 80 -12.39 -5.84 -13.19
C ILE A 80 -12.94 -4.49 -13.64
N ASP A 81 -12.61 -4.09 -14.87
CA ASP A 81 -13.10 -2.89 -15.54
C ASP A 81 -12.99 -1.62 -14.70
N PRO A 82 -11.79 -1.24 -14.22
CA PRO A 82 -11.61 0.00 -13.47
C PRO A 82 -11.83 1.21 -14.37
N VAL A 83 -12.67 2.14 -13.89
CA VAL A 83 -13.03 3.39 -14.60
C VAL A 83 -12.74 4.58 -13.69
N TYR A 84 -11.87 5.48 -14.15
CA TYR A 84 -11.58 6.74 -13.49
C TYR A 84 -12.62 7.82 -13.79
N ALA A 85 -12.93 8.62 -12.77
CA ALA A 85 -13.61 9.90 -12.94
C ALA A 85 -13.14 10.91 -11.88
N GLU A 86 -13.30 12.21 -12.18
CA GLU A 86 -12.97 13.27 -11.24
C GLU A 86 -14.00 13.37 -10.11
N GLY A 87 -13.56 13.87 -8.95
CA GLY A 87 -14.41 14.07 -7.78
C GLY A 87 -14.57 12.82 -6.93
N ASP A 88 -15.57 12.85 -6.05
CA ASP A 88 -15.84 11.79 -5.08
C ASP A 88 -16.64 10.63 -5.67
N CYS A 89 -16.56 9.46 -5.02
CA CYS A 89 -17.42 8.34 -5.35
C CYS A 89 -18.90 8.68 -5.23
N PRO A 90 -19.76 8.29 -6.18
CA PRO A 90 -21.21 8.47 -6.08
C PRO A 90 -21.75 7.80 -4.81
N ARG A 91 -22.66 8.46 -4.10
CA ARG A 91 -23.29 7.91 -2.87
C ARG A 91 -24.64 7.25 -3.15
N GLU A 92 -25.23 7.52 -4.30
CA GLU A 92 -26.50 6.92 -4.67
C GLU A 92 -26.38 5.39 -4.81
N GLY A 93 -27.24 4.67 -4.10
CA GLY A 93 -27.22 3.22 -4.08
C GLY A 93 -26.10 2.59 -3.24
N SER A 94 -25.33 3.39 -2.51
CA SER A 94 -24.31 2.84 -1.61
C SER A 94 -24.97 2.17 -0.40
N ILE A 95 -24.34 1.07 0.04
CA ILE A 95 -24.71 0.33 1.26
C ILE A 95 -23.82 0.67 2.45
N GLY A 96 -22.77 1.43 2.23
CA GLY A 96 -21.79 1.87 3.21
C GLY A 96 -20.41 2.03 2.58
N SER A 97 -19.45 2.40 3.41
CA SER A 97 -18.08 2.58 2.97
C SER A 97 -17.07 2.22 4.05
N CYS A 98 -15.85 1.97 3.63
CA CYS A 98 -14.73 1.67 4.49
C CYS A 98 -13.67 2.76 4.38
N GLU A 99 -13.46 3.53 5.44
CA GLU A 99 -12.35 4.49 5.50
C GLU A 99 -11.06 3.82 5.94
N ARG A 100 -9.98 4.09 5.20
CA ARG A 100 -8.66 3.45 5.41
C ARG A 100 -7.53 4.46 5.36
N GLY A 101 -7.49 5.39 6.32
CA GLY A 101 -6.36 6.28 6.50
C GLY A 101 -6.10 7.25 5.34
N GLY A 102 -7.14 7.92 4.86
CA GLY A 102 -7.09 8.99 3.86
C GLY A 102 -7.58 8.61 2.47
N TRP A 103 -8.17 7.45 2.32
CA TRP A 103 -8.99 7.05 1.18
C TRP A 103 -10.16 6.20 1.69
N GLU A 104 -11.20 6.13 0.89
CA GLU A 104 -12.43 5.44 1.25
C GLU A 104 -12.84 4.51 0.11
N GLU A 105 -13.37 3.36 0.45
CA GLU A 105 -13.95 2.41 -0.48
C GLU A 105 -15.45 2.32 -0.25
N VAL A 106 -16.22 2.77 -1.25
CA VAL A 106 -17.69 2.79 -1.21
C VAL A 106 -18.23 1.53 -1.85
N TYR A 107 -19.18 0.87 -1.21
CA TYR A 107 -19.81 -0.36 -1.65
C TYR A 107 -21.28 -0.11 -2.06
N TYR A 108 -21.77 -0.83 -3.07
CA TYR A 108 -23.08 -0.60 -3.64
C TYR A 108 -24.05 -1.77 -3.44
N ALA A 109 -25.35 -1.49 -3.54
CA ALA A 109 -26.41 -2.44 -3.28
C ALA A 109 -26.49 -3.61 -4.28
N ASP A 110 -25.85 -3.50 -5.42
CA ASP A 110 -25.72 -4.56 -6.42
C ASP A 110 -24.65 -5.60 -6.08
N SER A 111 -23.92 -5.41 -4.98
CA SER A 111 -23.02 -6.42 -4.46
C SER A 111 -23.80 -7.56 -3.78
N ASN A 112 -23.52 -8.79 -4.19
CA ASN A 112 -24.18 -9.97 -3.61
C ASN A 112 -23.68 -10.32 -2.20
N THR A 113 -22.57 -9.73 -1.78
CA THR A 113 -21.98 -9.95 -0.47
C THR A 113 -22.83 -9.37 0.67
N GLY A 114 -23.68 -8.39 0.36
CA GLY A 114 -24.48 -7.66 1.32
C GLY A 114 -23.65 -6.82 2.30
N PRO A 115 -24.31 -5.95 3.09
CA PRO A 115 -23.62 -5.03 4.00
C PRO A 115 -22.76 -5.75 5.04
N MET A 116 -23.20 -6.89 5.55
CA MET A 116 -22.53 -7.61 6.64
C MET A 116 -21.16 -8.17 6.24
N GLY A 117 -21.02 -8.68 5.02
CA GLY A 117 -19.76 -9.23 4.55
C GLY A 117 -18.68 -8.18 4.35
N VAL A 118 -19.00 -7.07 3.69
CA VAL A 118 -18.06 -5.97 3.43
C VAL A 118 -17.73 -5.17 4.69
N GLU A 119 -18.73 -4.96 5.57
CA GLU A 119 -18.53 -4.33 6.87
C GLU A 119 -17.56 -5.15 7.74
N PHE A 120 -17.78 -6.47 7.81
CA PHE A 120 -16.89 -7.36 8.55
C PHE A 120 -15.44 -7.26 8.03
N GLY A 121 -15.25 -7.31 6.70
CA GLY A 121 -13.96 -7.15 6.07
C GLY A 121 -13.31 -5.79 6.34
N CYS A 122 -14.10 -4.72 6.38
CA CYS A 122 -13.65 -3.36 6.69
C CYS A 122 -13.07 -3.27 8.10
N ASN A 123 -13.74 -3.83 9.09
CA ASN A 123 -13.37 -3.74 10.50
C ASN A 123 -11.98 -4.34 10.84
N PHE A 124 -11.37 -5.08 9.92
CA PHE A 124 -9.97 -5.53 10.07
C PHE A 124 -8.93 -4.48 9.69
N ALA A 125 -9.29 -3.49 8.85
CA ALA A 125 -8.31 -2.58 8.26
C ALA A 125 -8.79 -1.15 8.11
N GLY A 126 -9.94 -0.79 8.65
CA GLY A 126 -10.53 0.55 8.54
C GLY A 126 -11.77 0.73 9.42
N ASP A 127 -12.44 1.84 9.21
CA ASP A 127 -13.66 2.21 9.92
C ASP A 127 -14.85 2.14 8.96
N TRP A 128 -15.88 1.36 9.34
CA TRP A 128 -17.11 1.26 8.56
C TRP A 128 -17.99 2.48 8.77
N LEU A 129 -18.40 3.10 7.68
CA LEU A 129 -19.33 4.22 7.65
C LEU A 129 -20.64 3.78 7.00
N THR A 130 -21.75 3.98 7.70
CA THR A 130 -23.09 3.79 7.15
C THR A 130 -23.46 4.91 6.18
N PRO A 131 -24.35 4.67 5.20
CA PRO A 131 -24.80 5.67 4.24
C PRO A 131 -25.40 6.91 4.89
#